data_1ec57eefc01a622213003d55d47b0848
#
_entry.id   1ec57eefc01a622213003d55d47b0848
#
_cell.length_a   1.000
_cell.length_b   1.000
_cell.length_c   1.000
_cell.angle_alpha   90.00
_cell.angle_beta   90.00
_cell.angle_gamma   90.00
#
_symmetry.space_group_name_H-M   'P 1'
#
loop_
_entity.id
_entity.type
_entity.pdbx_description
1 polymer ?
#
loop_
_entity_poly.entity_id
_entity_poly.type
_entity_poly.pdbx_seq_one_letter_code
_entity_poly.pdbx_strand_id
1 'polypeptide(L)'
;SPGARLPSIRRCEKELSVSRTTAEAAYFQLAADGYVVSKPQSGYFVTDVARREKKDGTVRGKKELEPKTDYDFTSLSADRESFDFTLWRRYIKSALRQDERLLSYGEAQGERELREALCKYITEHRNAVCSPDNIVIGAGVQSLLHIICAVLPRSQKVFFGESEFEQGAAVFSDHGFKSCRTKEEADIIYVSPSHINRLGDVMPTSERLRLIRLADRENKLIIEDD
;
A
#
# COMPACT_ATOMS: atom_id res chain seq x y z
N SER A 1 25.44 19.67 -23.85
CA SER A 1 24.54 19.87 -25.00
C SER A 1 23.98 18.53 -25.45
N PRO A 2 22.73 18.43 -25.90
CA PRO A 2 22.18 17.23 -26.48
C PRO A 2 23.05 16.71 -27.62
N GLY A 3 23.26 15.40 -27.70
CA GLY A 3 24.12 14.78 -28.68
C GLY A 3 25.63 14.82 -28.36
N ALA A 4 26.03 15.54 -27.32
CA ALA A 4 27.43 15.58 -26.91
C ALA A 4 27.88 14.20 -26.40
N ARG A 5 29.10 13.81 -26.73
CA ARG A 5 29.73 12.58 -26.26
C ARG A 5 30.30 12.84 -24.86
N LEU A 6 29.99 11.98 -23.90
CA LEU A 6 30.63 11.98 -22.59
C LEU A 6 32.08 11.46 -22.65
N PRO A 7 32.96 11.85 -21.72
CA PRO A 7 34.27 11.25 -21.57
C PRO A 7 34.18 9.74 -21.45
N SER A 8 35.22 9.00 -21.83
CA SER A 8 35.25 7.56 -21.57
C SER A 8 35.35 7.31 -20.05
N ILE A 9 34.85 6.17 -19.57
CA ILE A 9 34.93 5.81 -18.15
C ILE A 9 36.38 5.92 -17.64
N ARG A 10 37.36 5.46 -18.40
CA ARG A 10 38.79 5.60 -18.06
C ARG A 10 39.28 7.07 -17.96
N ARG A 11 38.73 7.93 -18.79
CA ARG A 11 39.05 9.36 -18.75
C ARG A 11 38.38 10.02 -17.54
N CYS A 12 37.13 9.70 -17.26
CA CYS A 12 36.39 10.15 -16.10
C CYS A 12 37.07 9.74 -14.77
N GLU A 13 37.56 8.49 -14.70
CA GLU A 13 38.35 7.95 -13.59
C GLU A 13 39.57 8.79 -13.30
N LYS A 14 40.34 9.12 -14.35
CA LYS A 14 41.57 9.95 -14.22
C LYS A 14 41.30 11.39 -13.90
N GLU A 15 40.33 12.03 -14.57
CA GLU A 15 40.05 13.45 -14.41
C GLU A 15 39.39 13.78 -13.06
N LEU A 16 38.56 12.85 -12.52
CA LEU A 16 37.83 13.04 -11.26
C LEU A 16 38.44 12.30 -10.06
N SER A 17 39.54 11.58 -10.28
CA SER A 17 40.22 10.77 -9.23
C SER A 17 39.25 9.84 -8.47
N VAL A 18 38.33 9.23 -9.19
CA VAL A 18 37.34 8.26 -8.64
C VAL A 18 37.67 6.84 -9.08
N SER A 19 37.15 5.84 -8.38
CA SER A 19 37.32 4.44 -8.79
C SER A 19 36.56 4.16 -10.11
N ARG A 20 37.05 3.19 -10.87
CA ARG A 20 36.37 2.73 -12.08
C ARG A 20 34.92 2.30 -11.83
N THR A 21 34.67 1.57 -10.75
CA THR A 21 33.34 1.14 -10.33
C THR A 21 32.42 2.30 -10.03
N THR A 22 32.94 3.36 -9.41
CA THR A 22 32.18 4.60 -9.13
C THR A 22 31.79 5.31 -10.43
N ALA A 23 32.72 5.43 -11.37
CA ALA A 23 32.46 6.03 -12.67
C ALA A 23 31.45 5.21 -13.50
N GLU A 24 31.59 3.88 -13.53
CA GLU A 24 30.65 2.96 -14.20
C GLU A 24 29.24 3.06 -13.59
N ALA A 25 29.11 3.07 -12.27
CA ALA A 25 27.83 3.22 -11.58
C ALA A 25 27.13 4.55 -11.90
N ALA A 26 27.88 5.66 -11.93
CA ALA A 26 27.36 6.97 -12.30
C ALA A 26 26.85 7.01 -13.76
N TYR A 27 27.61 6.42 -14.70
CA TYR A 27 27.19 6.34 -16.10
C TYR A 27 25.96 5.44 -16.29
N PHE A 28 25.91 4.34 -15.55
CA PHE A 28 24.75 3.45 -15.56
C PHE A 28 23.50 4.16 -15.02
N GLN A 29 23.64 4.91 -13.92
CA GLN A 29 22.54 5.70 -13.36
C GLN A 29 22.05 6.77 -14.35
N LEU A 30 22.96 7.54 -14.98
CA LEU A 30 22.59 8.51 -15.99
C LEU A 30 21.89 7.90 -17.20
N ALA A 31 22.24 6.66 -17.55
CA ALA A 31 21.59 5.92 -18.62
C ALA A 31 20.20 5.41 -18.20
N ALA A 32 20.07 4.91 -16.98
CA ALA A 32 18.79 4.47 -16.41
C ALA A 32 17.79 5.63 -16.28
N ASP A 33 18.27 6.80 -15.86
CA ASP A 33 17.47 8.03 -15.76
C ASP A 33 17.18 8.69 -17.13
N GLY A 34 17.74 8.13 -18.21
CA GLY A 34 17.51 8.59 -19.57
C GLY A 34 18.27 9.85 -20.00
N TYR A 35 19.21 10.36 -19.18
CA TYR A 35 20.05 11.51 -19.53
C TYR A 35 21.10 11.22 -20.58
N VAL A 36 21.53 9.96 -20.66
CA VAL A 36 22.49 9.52 -21.66
C VAL A 36 22.06 8.21 -22.33
N VAL A 37 22.53 7.97 -23.54
CA VAL A 37 22.35 6.70 -24.25
C VAL A 37 23.70 6.07 -24.57
N SER A 38 23.84 4.79 -24.29
CA SER A 38 25.01 4.01 -24.68
C SER A 38 24.88 3.59 -26.14
N LYS A 39 25.92 3.86 -26.95
CA LYS A 39 26.05 3.32 -28.31
C LYS A 39 27.19 2.31 -28.36
N PRO A 40 26.93 1.07 -28.79
CA PRO A 40 27.97 0.05 -28.88
C PRO A 40 29.18 0.58 -29.61
N GLN A 41 30.37 0.34 -29.08
CA GLN A 41 31.68 0.75 -29.60
C GLN A 41 31.91 2.26 -29.72
N SER A 42 30.89 3.10 -29.45
CA SER A 42 30.98 4.57 -29.61
C SER A 42 30.96 5.34 -28.29
N GLY A 43 30.48 4.70 -27.18
CA GLY A 43 30.41 5.31 -25.84
C GLY A 43 29.07 5.90 -25.49
N TYR A 44 29.05 6.85 -24.56
CA TYR A 44 27.83 7.46 -24.00
C TYR A 44 27.60 8.85 -24.59
N PHE A 45 26.34 9.15 -24.94
CA PHE A 45 25.91 10.41 -25.56
C PHE A 45 24.77 11.02 -24.78
N VAL A 46 24.78 12.34 -24.60
CA VAL A 46 23.72 13.08 -23.90
C VAL A 46 22.45 13.06 -24.75
N THR A 47 21.33 12.68 -24.12
CA THR A 47 20.00 12.70 -24.75
C THR A 47 19.39 14.08 -24.74
N ASP A 48 18.43 14.36 -25.63
CA ASP A 48 17.67 15.62 -25.64
C ASP A 48 16.48 15.54 -24.68
N VAL A 49 16.74 15.48 -23.39
CA VAL A 49 15.70 15.41 -22.34
C VAL A 49 14.86 16.69 -22.30
N ALA A 50 15.46 17.84 -22.60
CA ALA A 50 14.77 19.13 -22.58
C ALA A 50 13.64 19.26 -23.62
N ARG A 51 13.66 18.43 -24.66
CA ARG A 51 12.61 18.43 -25.69
C ARG A 51 11.37 17.61 -25.30
N ARG A 52 11.51 16.68 -24.35
CA ARG A 52 10.36 15.90 -23.84
C ARG A 52 9.52 16.68 -22.82
N GLU A 53 10.13 17.58 -22.05
CA GLU A 53 9.40 18.40 -21.06
C GLU A 53 8.56 19.53 -21.69
N LYS A 54 8.77 19.87 -22.97
CA LYS A 54 8.03 20.93 -23.64
C LYS A 54 6.77 20.49 -24.39
N LYS A 55 6.42 19.18 -24.42
CA LYS A 55 5.24 18.69 -25.12
C LYS A 55 4.04 18.33 -24.25
N ASP A 56 4.19 18.30 -22.94
CA ASP A 56 3.05 18.19 -22.02
C ASP A 56 2.85 19.52 -21.26
N GLY A 57 2.29 20.46 -22.00
CA GLY A 57 1.67 21.64 -21.42
C GLY A 57 0.34 21.26 -20.81
N THR A 58 0.32 20.86 -19.54
CA THR A 58 -0.85 21.10 -18.69
C THR A 58 -0.48 20.85 -17.22
N VAL A 59 -0.79 21.88 -16.43
CA VAL A 59 -0.87 21.85 -14.96
C VAL A 59 0.46 21.74 -14.23
N ARG A 60 1.30 22.76 -14.36
CA ARG A 60 2.04 23.22 -13.18
C ARG A 60 1.01 23.90 -12.24
N GLY A 61 0.35 23.09 -11.40
CA GLY A 61 -0.11 23.63 -10.15
C GLY A 61 1.12 24.24 -9.47
N LYS A 62 1.12 25.56 -9.24
CA LYS A 62 2.04 26.18 -8.30
C LYS A 62 1.97 25.33 -7.06
N LYS A 63 3.05 24.61 -6.72
CA LYS A 63 3.25 24.18 -5.35
C LYS A 63 3.29 25.49 -4.56
N GLU A 64 2.16 25.90 -4.05
CA GLU A 64 2.14 26.88 -2.97
C GLU A 64 3.06 26.26 -1.93
N LEU A 65 4.07 27.04 -1.55
CA LEU A 65 4.89 26.69 -0.40
C LEU A 65 3.90 26.62 0.77
N GLU A 66 3.49 25.41 1.11
CA GLU A 66 2.67 25.18 2.28
C GLU A 66 3.38 25.87 3.46
N PRO A 67 2.66 26.68 4.24
CA PRO A 67 3.26 27.31 5.40
C PRO A 67 3.86 26.21 6.26
N LYS A 68 5.11 26.40 6.68
CA LYS A 68 5.82 25.47 7.54
C LYS A 68 5.08 25.44 8.87
N THR A 69 4.21 24.45 9.02
CA THR A 69 3.49 24.21 10.29
C THR A 69 4.44 23.53 11.24
N ASP A 70 4.57 24.05 12.46
CA ASP A 70 5.41 23.43 13.50
C ASP A 70 4.86 22.06 13.92
N TYR A 71 3.54 21.87 13.81
CA TYR A 71 2.84 20.63 14.09
C TYR A 71 1.79 20.38 13.01
N ASP A 72 1.92 19.27 12.28
CA ASP A 72 0.94 18.82 11.30
C ASP A 72 0.14 17.64 11.84
N PHE A 73 -1.06 17.89 12.30
CA PHE A 73 -2.02 16.87 12.76
C PHE A 73 -2.91 16.30 11.66
N THR A 74 -2.74 16.76 10.43
CA THR A 74 -3.50 16.26 9.26
C THR A 74 -2.73 15.19 8.49
N SER A 75 -1.44 15.05 8.76
CA SER A 75 -0.58 14.06 8.14
C SER A 75 -0.94 12.65 8.61
N LEU A 76 -1.10 11.73 7.66
CA LEU A 76 -1.21 10.29 7.93
C LEU A 76 0.18 9.63 8.10
N SER A 77 1.23 10.43 8.25
CA SER A 77 2.61 9.95 8.42
C SER A 77 2.79 9.36 9.81
N ALA A 78 3.30 8.15 9.87
CA ALA A 78 3.74 7.57 11.13
C ALA A 78 5.03 8.26 11.63
N ASP A 79 5.21 8.30 12.95
CA ASP A 79 6.46 8.78 13.53
C ASP A 79 7.63 7.91 13.08
N ARG A 80 8.67 8.59 12.58
CA ARG A 80 9.85 7.93 12.02
C ARG A 80 10.65 7.16 13.07
N GLU A 81 10.62 7.60 14.32
CA GLU A 81 11.37 6.98 15.41
C GLU A 81 10.69 5.71 15.95
N SER A 82 9.39 5.59 15.73
CA SER A 82 8.62 4.41 16.17
C SER A 82 8.82 3.17 15.30
N PHE A 83 9.50 3.28 14.14
CA PHE A 83 9.68 2.19 13.20
C PHE A 83 11.16 1.80 13.01
N ASP A 84 11.51 0.55 13.27
CA ASP A 84 12.87 0.02 13.08
C ASP A 84 13.18 -0.24 11.62
N PHE A 85 13.62 0.81 10.91
CA PHE A 85 14.07 0.70 9.51
C PHE A 85 15.28 -0.22 9.31
N THR A 86 16.11 -0.44 10.36
CA THR A 86 17.28 -1.32 10.25
C THR A 86 16.83 -2.77 10.17
N LEU A 87 15.93 -3.16 11.03
CA LEU A 87 15.30 -4.48 11.03
C LEU A 87 14.53 -4.70 9.71
N TRP A 88 13.73 -3.73 9.29
CA TRP A 88 12.97 -3.77 8.04
C TRP A 88 13.85 -3.99 6.81
N ARG A 89 14.93 -3.23 6.68
CA ARG A 89 15.91 -3.40 5.57
C ARG A 89 16.54 -4.79 5.56
N ARG A 90 16.78 -5.38 6.73
CA ARG A 90 17.32 -6.74 6.84
C ARG A 90 16.35 -7.77 6.27
N TYR A 91 15.07 -7.66 6.59
CA TYR A 91 14.03 -8.55 6.06
C TYR A 91 13.84 -8.38 4.55
N ILE A 92 13.78 -7.14 4.06
CA ILE A 92 13.69 -6.88 2.61
C ILE A 92 14.87 -7.51 1.87
N LYS A 93 16.09 -7.31 2.36
CA LYS A 93 17.30 -7.92 1.75
C LYS A 93 17.25 -9.44 1.76
N SER A 94 16.68 -10.04 2.81
CA SER A 94 16.51 -11.50 2.88
C SER A 94 15.48 -11.99 1.87
N ALA A 95 14.34 -11.30 1.74
CA ALA A 95 13.30 -11.64 0.77
C ALA A 95 13.80 -11.53 -0.68
N LEU A 96 14.57 -10.49 -0.99
CA LEU A 96 15.14 -10.27 -2.33
C LEU A 96 16.21 -11.30 -2.75
N ARG A 97 16.66 -12.19 -1.86
CA ARG A 97 17.56 -13.30 -2.21
C ARG A 97 16.83 -14.53 -2.77
N GLN A 98 15.50 -14.50 -2.79
CA GLN A 98 14.68 -15.61 -3.29
C GLN A 98 14.28 -15.34 -4.76
N ASP A 99 15.29 -15.22 -5.63
CA ASP A 99 15.13 -14.76 -7.01
C ASP A 99 14.11 -15.57 -7.80
N GLU A 100 14.14 -16.89 -7.73
CA GLU A 100 13.21 -17.78 -8.44
C GLU A 100 11.76 -17.57 -7.99
N ARG A 101 11.54 -17.37 -6.69
CA ARG A 101 10.23 -17.16 -6.11
C ARG A 101 9.65 -15.81 -6.51
N LEU A 102 10.49 -14.77 -6.56
CA LEU A 102 10.06 -13.41 -6.95
C LEU A 102 9.68 -13.30 -8.43
N LEU A 103 10.17 -14.23 -9.27
CA LEU A 103 9.87 -14.29 -10.70
C LEU A 103 8.71 -15.23 -11.04
N SER A 104 8.11 -15.90 -10.04
CA SER A 104 6.97 -16.79 -10.21
C SER A 104 5.66 -16.12 -9.80
N TYR A 105 4.54 -16.57 -10.35
CA TYR A 105 3.22 -16.22 -9.85
C TYR A 105 2.99 -16.90 -8.49
N GLY A 106 2.57 -16.13 -7.49
CA GLY A 106 2.19 -16.63 -6.17
C GLY A 106 0.83 -17.33 -6.17
N GLU A 107 0.43 -17.85 -5.02
CA GLU A 107 -0.91 -18.41 -4.81
C GLU A 107 -1.98 -17.31 -4.85
N ALA A 108 -3.17 -17.63 -5.37
CA ALA A 108 -4.28 -16.69 -5.50
C ALA A 108 -4.72 -16.04 -4.15
N GLN A 109 -4.59 -16.79 -3.04
CA GLN A 109 -4.88 -16.29 -1.69
C GLN A 109 -3.69 -15.56 -1.05
N GLY A 110 -2.54 -15.48 -1.72
CA GLY A 110 -1.28 -14.98 -1.17
C GLY A 110 -0.39 -16.10 -0.62
N GLU A 111 0.85 -15.77 -0.36
CA GLU A 111 1.90 -16.70 0.06
C GLU A 111 1.50 -17.51 1.30
N ARG A 112 1.63 -18.83 1.21
CA ARG A 112 1.20 -19.76 2.27
C ARG A 112 1.90 -19.49 3.61
N GLU A 113 3.20 -19.25 3.59
CA GLU A 113 3.96 -18.97 4.81
C GLU A 113 3.51 -17.67 5.49
N LEU A 114 3.11 -16.65 4.71
CA LEU A 114 2.55 -15.42 5.27
C LEU A 114 1.18 -15.69 5.91
N ARG A 115 0.32 -16.49 5.27
CA ARG A 115 -0.99 -16.87 5.81
C ARG A 115 -0.85 -17.71 7.09
N GLU A 116 0.13 -18.62 7.15
CA GLU A 116 0.45 -19.40 8.35
C GLU A 116 0.95 -18.50 9.50
N ALA A 117 1.83 -17.55 9.21
CA ALA A 117 2.32 -16.60 10.19
C ALA A 117 1.21 -15.69 10.74
N LEU A 118 0.34 -15.19 9.85
CA LEU A 118 -0.82 -14.38 10.23
C LEU A 118 -1.85 -15.19 11.02
N CYS A 119 -2.14 -16.42 10.62
CA CYS A 119 -3.03 -17.31 11.35
C CYS A 119 -2.57 -17.52 12.79
N LYS A 120 -1.27 -17.80 12.98
CA LYS A 120 -0.67 -17.92 14.31
C LYS A 120 -0.80 -16.61 15.10
N TYR A 121 -0.46 -15.47 14.49
CA TYR A 121 -0.53 -14.17 15.14
C TYR A 121 -1.97 -13.83 15.58
N ILE A 122 -2.95 -14.00 14.70
CA ILE A 122 -4.37 -13.70 14.99
C ILE A 122 -4.91 -14.62 16.09
N THR A 123 -4.55 -15.91 16.05
CA THR A 123 -4.95 -16.86 17.09
C THR A 123 -4.35 -16.49 18.45
N GLU A 124 -3.06 -16.17 18.51
CA GLU A 124 -2.37 -15.86 19.77
C GLU A 124 -2.78 -14.49 20.35
N HIS A 125 -3.04 -13.47 19.52
CA HIS A 125 -3.26 -12.10 19.98
C HIS A 125 -4.72 -11.66 19.96
N ARG A 126 -5.57 -12.29 19.15
CA ARG A 126 -6.99 -11.96 18.99
C ARG A 126 -7.92 -13.11 19.38
N ASN A 127 -7.34 -14.26 19.76
CA ASN A 127 -8.10 -15.48 20.08
C ASN A 127 -9.11 -15.89 19.00
N ALA A 128 -8.80 -15.55 17.73
CA ALA A 128 -9.66 -15.91 16.60
C ALA A 128 -9.39 -17.36 16.18
N VAL A 129 -10.44 -18.10 15.94
CA VAL A 129 -10.35 -19.49 15.43
C VAL A 129 -10.31 -19.42 13.90
N CYS A 130 -9.14 -19.65 13.33
CA CYS A 130 -8.94 -19.66 11.87
C CYS A 130 -7.89 -20.69 11.46
N SER A 131 -7.87 -21.02 10.17
CA SER A 131 -6.80 -21.77 9.52
C SER A 131 -6.14 -20.89 8.45
N PRO A 132 -4.93 -21.21 7.96
CA PRO A 132 -4.32 -20.47 6.85
C PRO A 132 -5.20 -20.39 5.60
N ASP A 133 -6.10 -21.37 5.41
CA ASP A 133 -7.01 -21.39 4.27
C ASP A 133 -8.20 -20.43 4.41
N ASN A 134 -8.40 -19.86 5.61
CA ASN A 134 -9.38 -18.78 5.84
C ASN A 134 -8.79 -17.38 5.63
N ILE A 135 -7.51 -17.26 5.26
CA ILE A 135 -6.81 -15.99 5.11
C ILE A 135 -6.57 -15.69 3.64
N VAL A 136 -6.89 -14.47 3.24
CA VAL A 136 -6.61 -13.92 1.90
C VAL A 136 -5.75 -12.67 2.06
N ILE A 137 -4.65 -12.61 1.32
CA ILE A 137 -3.77 -11.44 1.26
C ILE A 137 -4.16 -10.57 0.07
N GLY A 138 -4.37 -9.29 0.31
CA GLY A 138 -4.77 -8.34 -0.74
C GLY A 138 -3.99 -7.03 -0.66
N ALA A 139 -4.15 -6.20 -1.69
CA ALA A 139 -3.48 -4.91 -1.82
C ALA A 139 -4.24 -3.80 -1.08
N GLY A 140 -4.39 -3.95 0.23
CA GLY A 140 -5.10 -3.01 1.10
C GLY A 140 -6.60 -3.30 1.24
N VAL A 141 -7.24 -2.59 2.17
CA VAL A 141 -8.63 -2.83 2.59
C VAL A 141 -9.63 -2.73 1.43
N GLN A 142 -9.49 -1.74 0.56
CA GLN A 142 -10.42 -1.58 -0.58
C GLN A 142 -10.40 -2.78 -1.52
N SER A 143 -9.21 -3.30 -1.84
CA SER A 143 -9.06 -4.50 -2.66
C SER A 143 -9.74 -5.72 -2.02
N LEU A 144 -9.58 -5.88 -0.70
CA LEU A 144 -10.22 -6.95 0.05
C LEU A 144 -11.74 -6.77 0.10
N LEU A 145 -12.24 -5.55 0.26
CA LEU A 145 -13.67 -5.26 0.21
C LEU A 145 -14.30 -5.59 -1.15
N HIS A 146 -13.61 -5.30 -2.26
CA HIS A 146 -14.06 -5.72 -3.59
C HIS A 146 -14.21 -7.24 -3.69
N ILE A 147 -13.26 -8.00 -3.12
CA ILE A 147 -13.34 -9.48 -3.08
C ILE A 147 -14.54 -9.92 -2.23
N ILE A 148 -14.71 -9.35 -1.04
CA ILE A 148 -15.85 -9.65 -0.16
C ILE A 148 -17.17 -9.36 -0.86
N CYS A 149 -17.32 -8.17 -1.45
CA CYS A 149 -18.52 -7.78 -2.16
C CYS A 149 -18.83 -8.69 -3.37
N ALA A 150 -17.80 -9.25 -4.02
CA ALA A 150 -17.98 -10.15 -5.15
C ALA A 150 -18.57 -11.51 -4.75
N VAL A 151 -18.33 -11.98 -3.52
CA VAL A 151 -18.83 -13.28 -3.02
C VAL A 151 -20.12 -13.16 -2.22
N LEU A 152 -20.46 -11.98 -1.73
CA LEU A 152 -21.69 -11.75 -0.98
C LEU A 152 -22.90 -11.59 -1.92
N PRO A 153 -24.11 -12.00 -1.46
CA PRO A 153 -25.34 -11.76 -2.22
C PRO A 153 -25.54 -10.26 -2.48
N ARG A 154 -25.84 -9.93 -3.74
CA ARG A 154 -26.14 -8.54 -4.12
C ARG A 154 -27.47 -8.08 -3.50
N SER A 155 -27.68 -6.78 -3.42
CA SER A 155 -28.86 -6.13 -2.85
C SER A 155 -29.02 -6.16 -1.32
N GLN A 156 -28.02 -6.64 -0.59
CA GLN A 156 -27.99 -6.56 0.87
C GLN A 156 -27.79 -5.12 1.35
N LYS A 157 -28.26 -4.85 2.57
CA LYS A 157 -28.07 -3.55 3.24
C LYS A 157 -26.86 -3.60 4.15
N VAL A 158 -26.04 -2.56 4.10
CA VAL A 158 -24.84 -2.41 4.92
C VAL A 158 -24.98 -1.22 5.86
N PHE A 159 -24.68 -1.46 7.12
CA PHE A 159 -24.55 -0.42 8.14
C PHE A 159 -23.07 -0.19 8.44
N PHE A 160 -22.59 1.06 8.30
CA PHE A 160 -21.17 1.42 8.51
C PHE A 160 -20.86 1.97 9.90
N GLY A 161 -21.80 1.94 10.84
CA GLY A 161 -21.60 2.51 12.16
C GLY A 161 -21.40 4.03 12.11
N GLU A 162 -20.61 4.53 13.04
CA GLU A 162 -20.17 5.93 13.07
C GLU A 162 -18.87 6.14 12.29
N SER A 163 -18.34 5.07 11.65
CA SER A 163 -17.11 5.17 10.89
C SER A 163 -17.34 6.02 9.63
N GLU A 164 -16.56 7.08 9.48
CA GLU A 164 -16.54 7.92 8.27
C GLU A 164 -15.72 7.25 7.14
N PHE A 165 -15.81 5.92 7.00
CA PHE A 165 -15.08 5.20 5.97
C PHE A 165 -15.79 5.30 4.62
N GLU A 166 -15.80 6.52 4.07
CA GLU A 166 -16.44 6.83 2.78
C GLU A 166 -15.95 5.94 1.64
N GLN A 167 -14.66 5.62 1.64
CA GLN A 167 -14.05 4.78 0.59
C GLN A 167 -14.59 3.34 0.62
N GLY A 168 -14.81 2.78 1.79
CA GLY A 168 -15.44 1.47 1.93
C GLY A 168 -16.91 1.50 1.51
N ALA A 169 -17.65 2.54 1.92
CA ALA A 169 -19.03 2.71 1.51
C ALA A 169 -19.17 2.83 -0.02
N ALA A 170 -18.23 3.51 -0.69
CA ALA A 170 -18.20 3.60 -2.14
C ALA A 170 -18.03 2.21 -2.79
N VAL A 171 -17.10 1.37 -2.28
CA VAL A 171 -16.90 0.01 -2.79
C VAL A 171 -18.18 -0.82 -2.70
N PHE A 172 -18.87 -0.78 -1.55
CA PHE A 172 -20.14 -1.50 -1.40
C PHE A 172 -21.21 -0.98 -2.37
N SER A 173 -21.30 0.35 -2.52
CA SER A 173 -22.24 0.99 -3.45
C SER A 173 -21.98 0.56 -4.90
N ASP A 174 -20.72 0.52 -5.34
CA ASP A 174 -20.33 0.10 -6.69
C ASP A 174 -20.72 -1.35 -6.99
N HIS A 175 -20.78 -2.21 -5.96
CA HIS A 175 -21.26 -3.58 -6.06
C HIS A 175 -22.77 -3.73 -5.90
N GLY A 176 -23.51 -2.62 -5.75
CA GLY A 176 -24.98 -2.61 -5.67
C GLY A 176 -25.56 -2.85 -4.27
N PHE A 177 -24.75 -2.76 -3.24
CA PHE A 177 -25.23 -2.77 -1.84
C PHE A 177 -25.85 -1.42 -1.48
N LYS A 178 -26.77 -1.42 -0.53
CA LYS A 178 -27.46 -0.22 -0.07
C LYS A 178 -27.04 0.11 1.35
N SER A 179 -26.62 1.35 1.61
CA SER A 179 -26.41 1.81 2.97
C SER A 179 -27.75 1.93 3.73
N CYS A 180 -27.78 1.57 5.01
CA CYS A 180 -28.91 1.77 5.90
C CYS A 180 -28.48 2.57 7.13
N ARG A 181 -29.47 3.06 7.89
CA ARG A 181 -29.22 3.99 9.01
C ARG A 181 -29.02 3.29 10.34
N THR A 182 -29.53 2.07 10.48
CA THR A 182 -29.51 1.34 11.74
C THR A 182 -28.98 -0.07 11.52
N LYS A 183 -28.33 -0.63 12.54
CA LYS A 183 -27.81 -2.00 12.53
C LYS A 183 -28.93 -3.06 12.50
N GLU A 184 -30.10 -2.69 12.95
CA GLU A 184 -31.29 -3.54 12.91
C GLU A 184 -31.77 -3.77 11.48
N GLU A 185 -31.68 -2.78 10.60
CA GLU A 185 -32.06 -2.86 9.19
C GLU A 185 -31.00 -3.52 8.29
N ALA A 186 -29.78 -3.67 8.81
CA ALA A 186 -28.65 -4.16 8.03
C ALA A 186 -28.65 -5.69 7.91
N ASP A 187 -28.18 -6.19 6.79
CA ASP A 187 -27.76 -7.58 6.60
C ASP A 187 -26.28 -7.75 6.95
N ILE A 188 -25.51 -6.67 6.72
CA ILE A 188 -24.06 -6.60 6.96
C ILE A 188 -23.78 -5.40 7.89
N ILE A 189 -23.01 -5.62 8.94
CA ILE A 189 -22.59 -4.59 9.88
C ILE A 189 -21.08 -4.43 9.79
N TYR A 190 -20.63 -3.28 9.27
CA TYR A 190 -19.21 -2.92 9.18
C TYR A 190 -18.83 -2.07 10.40
N VAL A 191 -17.84 -2.50 11.15
CA VAL A 191 -17.41 -1.85 12.40
C VAL A 191 -15.90 -1.87 12.55
N SER A 192 -15.37 -0.86 13.26
CA SER A 192 -13.97 -0.77 13.68
C SER A 192 -13.90 -0.69 15.20
N PRO A 193 -13.96 -1.83 15.91
CA PRO A 193 -14.15 -1.82 17.37
C PRO A 193 -13.01 -1.22 18.16
N SER A 194 -11.79 -1.21 17.63
CA SER A 194 -10.62 -0.65 18.29
C SER A 194 -10.46 0.86 18.08
N HIS A 195 -11.17 1.44 17.10
CA HIS A 195 -11.14 2.88 16.77
C HIS A 195 -12.44 3.30 16.09
N ILE A 196 -13.51 3.42 16.87
CA ILE A 196 -14.86 3.72 16.36
C ILE A 196 -15.00 5.11 15.74
N ASN A 197 -14.08 6.02 16.04
CA ASN A 197 -14.04 7.37 15.50
C ASN A 197 -12.61 7.90 15.35
N ARG A 198 -12.47 9.11 14.82
CA ARG A 198 -11.17 9.78 14.62
C ARG A 198 -10.43 10.13 15.92
N LEU A 199 -11.08 10.09 17.07
CA LEU A 199 -10.46 10.33 18.36
C LEU A 199 -9.80 9.06 18.93
N GLY A 200 -10.00 7.91 18.29
CA GLY A 200 -9.46 6.64 18.74
C GLY A 200 -10.26 5.99 19.87
N ASP A 201 -11.53 6.37 20.03
CA ASP A 201 -12.38 5.72 21.02
C ASP A 201 -12.57 4.24 20.69
N VAL A 202 -12.63 3.43 21.74
CA VAL A 202 -12.79 1.97 21.64
C VAL A 202 -14.23 1.58 21.96
N MET A 203 -14.80 0.67 21.17
CA MET A 203 -16.15 0.16 21.41
C MET A 203 -16.21 -0.56 22.77
N PRO A 204 -17.11 -0.16 23.67
CA PRO A 204 -17.27 -0.80 24.98
C PRO A 204 -17.62 -2.28 24.84
N THR A 205 -17.09 -3.13 25.73
CA THR A 205 -17.34 -4.57 25.71
C THR A 205 -18.85 -4.92 25.74
N SER A 206 -19.63 -4.16 26.47
CA SER A 206 -21.09 -4.35 26.52
C SER A 206 -21.75 -4.14 25.16
N GLU A 207 -21.24 -3.21 24.36
CA GLU A 207 -21.74 -2.93 23.01
C GLU A 207 -21.27 -4.02 22.02
N ARG A 208 -20.03 -4.46 22.10
CA ARG A 208 -19.53 -5.62 21.32
C ARG A 208 -20.40 -6.85 21.56
N LEU A 209 -20.73 -7.15 22.80
CA LEU A 209 -21.60 -8.28 23.13
C LEU A 209 -23.05 -8.11 22.63
N ARG A 210 -23.60 -6.89 22.64
CA ARG A 210 -24.91 -6.62 22.05
C ARG A 210 -24.89 -6.83 20.53
N LEU A 211 -23.82 -6.36 19.88
CA LEU A 211 -23.65 -6.51 18.44
C LEU A 211 -23.58 -7.98 18.03
N ILE A 212 -22.76 -8.78 18.72
CA ILE A 212 -22.65 -10.21 18.48
C ILE A 212 -24.02 -10.92 18.67
N ARG A 213 -24.73 -10.61 19.75
CA ARG A 213 -26.06 -11.20 20.00
C ARG A 213 -27.09 -10.79 18.94
N LEU A 214 -27.04 -9.57 18.45
CA LEU A 214 -27.89 -9.10 17.36
C LEU A 214 -27.59 -9.87 16.07
N ALA A 215 -26.31 -9.98 15.73
CA ALA A 215 -25.88 -10.66 14.53
C ALA A 215 -26.25 -12.17 14.56
N ASP A 216 -26.03 -12.83 15.67
CA ASP A 216 -26.38 -14.24 15.86
C ASP A 216 -27.90 -14.47 15.76
N ARG A 217 -28.69 -13.66 16.48
CA ARG A 217 -30.16 -13.79 16.50
C ARG A 217 -30.80 -13.55 15.13
N GLU A 218 -30.27 -12.63 14.35
CA GLU A 218 -30.84 -12.17 13.08
C GLU A 218 -30.05 -12.64 11.84
N ASN A 219 -29.08 -13.52 12.05
CA ASN A 219 -28.22 -14.07 11.00
C ASN A 219 -27.56 -13.00 10.13
N LYS A 220 -27.00 -11.95 10.79
CA LYS A 220 -26.31 -10.85 10.14
C LYS A 220 -24.81 -11.13 10.06
N LEU A 221 -24.15 -10.62 9.04
CA LEU A 221 -22.71 -10.66 8.90
C LEU A 221 -22.05 -9.44 9.59
N ILE A 222 -21.02 -9.67 10.38
CA ILE A 222 -20.16 -8.60 10.90
C ILE A 222 -18.86 -8.60 10.09
N ILE A 223 -18.46 -7.42 9.61
CA ILE A 223 -17.15 -7.17 9.04
C ILE A 223 -16.43 -6.25 10.02
N GLU A 224 -15.36 -6.77 10.62
CA GLU A 224 -14.50 -6.04 11.54
C GLU A 224 -13.26 -5.53 10.80
N ASP A 225 -13.01 -4.22 10.86
CA ASP A 225 -11.85 -3.54 10.29
C ASP A 225 -11.01 -2.98 11.44
N ASP A 226 -9.80 -3.56 11.63
CA ASP A 226 -8.92 -3.29 12.77
C ASP A 226 -7.44 -3.20 12.36
#